data_128b4873476ff69861e512a2d9c1ce8b
#
_entry.id   128b4873476ff69861e512a2d9c1ce8b
#
_cell.length_a   1.000
_cell.length_b   1.000
_cell.length_c   1.000
_cell.angle_alpha   90.00
_cell.angle_beta   90.00
_cell.angle_gamma   90.00
#
_symmetry.space_group_name_H-M   'P 1'
#
loop_
_entity.id
_entity.type
_entity.pdbx_description
1 polymer ?
#
loop_
_entity_poly.entity_id
_entity_poly.type
_entity_poly.pdbx_seq_one_letter_code
_entity_poly.pdbx_strand_id
1 'polypeptide(L)'
;MGTIDISYYNLFIGLLLLAIPFFYLWKFKTGLLKPAVIGTLRMIIQLFFIGMYLKYLFLWNNPWINFLWVIIMVFVAGQTALVRTQLKRSVLLIPITVGFLCSVVLVGIYFIGIVLQLDNIFSAQYFIPIFGILMGNMLSSNVIALNTYYSGLKREQQLYRYLLGNGATRQEAQAPFIRQVIIKSFSPLIANIAVMGLVALPGTMIGQILGGSSPNVAIKYQMMIMVITFTASMLSLMITISLASRRSFDAYGKLLEVTKEPRK
;
A
#
# COMPACT_ATOMS: atom_id res chain seq x y z
N MET A 1 14.23 -17.09 24.85
CA MET A 1 13.80 -18.18 23.94
C MET A 1 13.83 -17.60 22.53
N GLY A 2 14.64 -18.20 21.63
CA GLY A 2 14.68 -17.78 20.23
C GLY A 2 13.53 -18.38 19.44
N THR A 3 13.22 -17.81 18.28
CA THR A 3 12.25 -18.37 17.32
C THR A 3 12.67 -19.78 16.90
N ILE A 4 11.71 -20.72 16.89
CA ILE A 4 11.93 -22.06 16.35
C ILE A 4 12.13 -21.96 14.85
N ASP A 5 13.19 -22.53 14.32
CA ASP A 5 13.43 -22.59 12.89
C ASP A 5 12.47 -23.59 12.22
N ILE A 6 11.85 -23.17 11.12
CA ILE A 6 10.92 -24.00 10.35
C ILE A 6 11.72 -24.70 9.25
N SER A 7 11.86 -26.02 9.32
CA SER A 7 12.51 -26.79 8.27
C SER A 7 11.82 -26.63 6.91
N TYR A 8 12.55 -26.71 5.81
CA TYR A 8 11.97 -26.62 4.45
C TYR A 8 10.88 -27.66 4.21
N TYR A 9 10.98 -28.84 4.83
CA TYR A 9 9.94 -29.87 4.77
C TYR A 9 8.62 -29.39 5.41
N ASN A 10 8.70 -28.85 6.63
CA ASN A 10 7.54 -28.32 7.33
C ASN A 10 6.93 -27.09 6.63
N LEU A 11 7.78 -26.25 6.01
CA LEU A 11 7.32 -25.15 5.17
C LEU A 11 6.52 -25.66 3.98
N PHE A 12 6.99 -26.73 3.31
CA PHE A 12 6.27 -27.34 2.21
C PHE A 12 4.90 -27.90 2.64
N ILE A 13 4.84 -28.58 3.80
CA ILE A 13 3.58 -29.05 4.37
C ILE A 13 2.63 -27.86 4.64
N GLY A 14 3.13 -26.75 5.19
CA GLY A 14 2.36 -25.54 5.38
C GLY A 14 1.79 -24.97 4.08
N LEU A 15 2.55 -25.02 2.98
CA LEU A 15 2.09 -24.56 1.67
C LEU A 15 0.98 -25.43 1.07
N LEU A 16 0.84 -26.69 1.48
CA LEU A 16 -0.27 -27.54 1.04
C LEU A 16 -1.64 -27.02 1.47
N LEU A 17 -1.72 -26.20 2.53
CA LEU A 17 -2.96 -25.53 2.93
C LEU A 17 -3.53 -24.65 1.81
N LEU A 18 -2.71 -24.18 0.88
CA LEU A 18 -3.16 -23.40 -0.28
C LEU A 18 -4.02 -24.22 -1.26
N ALA A 19 -3.99 -25.56 -1.17
CA ALA A 19 -4.84 -26.42 -1.98
C ALA A 19 -6.34 -26.13 -1.71
N ILE A 20 -6.69 -25.78 -0.47
CA ILE A 20 -8.08 -25.49 -0.07
C ILE A 20 -8.64 -24.26 -0.83
N PRO A 21 -8.06 -23.05 -0.70
CA PRO A 21 -8.56 -21.89 -1.42
C PRO A 21 -8.46 -22.06 -2.95
N PHE A 22 -7.42 -22.72 -3.47
CA PHE A 22 -7.28 -22.97 -4.91
C PHE A 22 -8.37 -23.90 -5.43
N PHE A 23 -8.75 -24.92 -4.67
CA PHE A 23 -9.88 -25.79 -5.00
C PHE A 23 -11.19 -25.02 -5.13
N TYR A 24 -11.51 -24.12 -4.19
CA TYR A 24 -12.72 -23.31 -4.25
C TYR A 24 -12.68 -22.31 -5.41
N LEU A 25 -11.54 -21.65 -5.67
CA LEU A 25 -11.38 -20.74 -6.81
C LEU A 25 -11.60 -21.46 -8.14
N TRP A 26 -11.15 -22.72 -8.24
CA TRP A 26 -11.36 -23.58 -9.40
C TRP A 26 -12.82 -24.03 -9.51
N LYS A 27 -13.38 -24.57 -8.42
CA LYS A 27 -14.75 -25.11 -8.38
C LYS A 27 -15.79 -24.08 -8.79
N PHE A 28 -15.66 -22.85 -8.26
CA PHE A 28 -16.59 -21.76 -8.57
C PHE A 28 -16.26 -20.99 -9.86
N LYS A 29 -15.29 -21.45 -10.63
CA LYS A 29 -14.88 -20.82 -11.92
C LYS A 29 -14.71 -19.28 -11.82
N THR A 30 -14.13 -18.80 -10.74
CA THR A 30 -14.01 -17.37 -10.43
C THR A 30 -13.08 -16.59 -11.39
N GLY A 31 -12.28 -17.29 -12.21
CA GLY A 31 -11.22 -16.70 -13.03
C GLY A 31 -9.99 -16.24 -12.22
N LEU A 32 -10.05 -16.34 -10.88
CA LEU A 32 -8.98 -15.87 -9.98
C LEU A 32 -7.90 -16.91 -9.68
N LEU A 33 -8.10 -18.18 -10.09
CA LEU A 33 -7.14 -19.25 -9.81
C LEU A 33 -5.76 -18.95 -10.37
N LYS A 34 -5.66 -18.61 -11.66
CA LYS A 34 -4.39 -18.29 -12.32
C LYS A 34 -3.68 -17.09 -11.67
N PRO A 35 -4.34 -15.93 -11.44
CA PRO A 35 -3.74 -14.85 -10.68
C PRO A 35 -3.28 -15.23 -9.27
N ALA A 36 -4.05 -16.07 -8.56
CA ALA A 36 -3.71 -16.50 -7.21
C ALA A 36 -2.46 -17.38 -7.19
N VAL A 37 -2.37 -18.38 -8.06
CA VAL A 37 -1.20 -19.27 -8.19
C VAL A 37 0.06 -18.47 -8.55
N ILE A 38 -0.05 -17.59 -9.57
CA ILE A 38 1.08 -16.74 -9.98
C ILE A 38 1.50 -15.79 -8.85
N GLY A 39 0.52 -15.21 -8.14
CA GLY A 39 0.76 -14.32 -7.02
C GLY A 39 1.49 -15.03 -5.86
N THR A 40 1.05 -16.23 -5.52
CA THR A 40 1.69 -17.06 -4.47
C THR A 40 3.11 -17.47 -4.85
N LEU A 41 3.31 -17.94 -6.07
CA LEU A 41 4.64 -18.33 -6.55
C LEU A 41 5.60 -17.13 -6.54
N ARG A 42 5.12 -15.99 -7.01
CA ARG A 42 5.86 -14.73 -6.98
C ARG A 42 6.21 -14.31 -5.54
N MET A 43 5.27 -14.44 -4.61
CA MET A 43 5.50 -14.14 -3.18
C MET A 43 6.63 -15.02 -2.61
N ILE A 44 6.58 -16.33 -2.82
CA ILE A 44 7.59 -17.27 -2.32
C ILE A 44 8.99 -16.89 -2.84
N ILE A 45 9.09 -16.69 -4.16
CA ILE A 45 10.35 -16.31 -4.82
C ILE A 45 10.87 -14.98 -4.28
N GLN A 46 9.99 -13.97 -4.20
CA GLN A 46 10.38 -12.64 -3.71
C GLN A 46 10.83 -12.65 -2.26
N LEU A 47 10.13 -13.37 -1.38
CA LEU A 47 10.49 -13.46 0.04
C LEU A 47 11.83 -14.17 0.22
N PHE A 48 12.10 -15.22 -0.54
CA PHE A 48 13.39 -15.90 -0.52
C PHE A 48 14.55 -14.95 -0.90
N PHE A 49 14.40 -14.22 -2.01
CA PHE A 49 15.42 -13.25 -2.44
C PHE A 49 15.56 -12.07 -1.46
N ILE A 50 14.44 -11.55 -0.92
CA ILE A 50 14.49 -10.47 0.06
C ILE A 50 15.24 -10.91 1.32
N GLY A 51 15.02 -12.15 1.81
CA GLY A 51 15.73 -12.66 2.98
C GLY A 51 17.24 -12.66 2.78
N MET A 52 17.73 -13.12 1.62
CA MET A 52 19.16 -13.06 1.28
C MET A 52 19.67 -11.63 1.17
N TYR A 53 18.93 -10.77 0.49
CA TYR A 53 19.33 -9.41 0.20
C TYR A 53 19.35 -8.51 1.45
N LEU A 54 18.38 -8.63 2.35
CA LEU A 54 18.32 -7.86 3.59
C LEU A 54 19.55 -8.11 4.48
N LYS A 55 20.10 -9.35 4.49
CA LYS A 55 21.33 -9.66 5.21
C LYS A 55 22.48 -8.76 4.75
N TYR A 56 22.67 -8.59 3.45
CA TYR A 56 23.72 -7.73 2.90
C TYR A 56 23.46 -6.24 3.16
N LEU A 57 22.21 -5.80 3.05
CA LEU A 57 21.84 -4.40 3.36
C LEU A 57 22.11 -4.04 4.81
N PHE A 58 21.85 -4.96 5.73
CA PHE A 58 22.12 -4.74 7.16
C PHE A 58 23.62 -4.75 7.46
N LEU A 59 24.41 -5.58 6.76
CA LEU A 59 25.86 -5.62 6.90
C LEU A 59 26.52 -4.34 6.38
N TRP A 60 26.12 -3.87 5.21
CA TRP A 60 26.70 -2.67 4.62
C TRP A 60 26.23 -1.39 5.31
N ASN A 61 24.99 -1.37 5.76
CA ASN A 61 24.34 -0.25 6.45
C ASN A 61 24.67 1.14 5.88
N ASN A 62 24.79 1.24 4.55
CA ASN A 62 25.16 2.45 3.85
C ASN A 62 23.92 3.32 3.60
N PRO A 63 23.86 4.59 4.09
CA PRO A 63 22.71 5.48 3.93
C PRO A 63 22.26 5.67 2.48
N TRP A 64 23.20 5.80 1.54
CA TRP A 64 22.89 6.00 0.13
C TRP A 64 22.24 4.79 -0.52
N ILE A 65 22.70 3.59 -0.18
CA ILE A 65 22.12 2.34 -0.68
C ILE A 65 20.72 2.16 -0.12
N ASN A 66 20.51 2.44 1.17
CA ASN A 66 19.21 2.35 1.83
C ASN A 66 18.21 3.34 1.24
N PHE A 67 18.64 4.58 0.98
CA PHE A 67 17.80 5.60 0.34
C PHE A 67 17.45 5.23 -1.11
N LEU A 68 18.43 4.79 -1.89
CA LEU A 68 18.21 4.32 -3.27
C LEU A 68 17.20 3.15 -3.30
N TRP A 69 17.31 2.24 -2.34
CA TRP A 69 16.38 1.12 -2.23
C TRP A 69 14.94 1.57 -2.00
N VAL A 70 14.72 2.54 -1.12
CA VAL A 70 13.39 3.11 -0.90
C VAL A 70 12.85 3.79 -2.16
N ILE A 71 13.67 4.50 -2.92
CA ILE A 71 13.24 5.07 -4.21
C ILE A 71 12.79 3.98 -5.17
N ILE A 72 13.53 2.87 -5.27
CA ILE A 72 13.12 1.71 -6.09
C ILE A 72 11.79 1.15 -5.59
N MET A 73 11.61 1.00 -4.27
CA MET A 73 10.34 0.54 -3.69
C MET A 73 9.18 1.45 -4.04
N VAL A 74 9.36 2.79 -3.96
CA VAL A 74 8.35 3.79 -4.35
C VAL A 74 7.95 3.61 -5.81
N PHE A 75 8.92 3.49 -6.69
CA PHE A 75 8.67 3.32 -8.13
C PHE A 75 7.93 2.01 -8.42
N VAL A 76 8.36 0.89 -7.83
CA VAL A 76 7.71 -0.42 -7.96
C VAL A 76 6.29 -0.40 -7.41
N ALA A 77 6.07 0.26 -6.27
CA ALA A 77 4.74 0.43 -5.69
C ALA A 77 3.82 1.25 -6.62
N GLY A 78 4.33 2.37 -7.18
CA GLY A 78 3.61 3.17 -8.15
C GLY A 78 3.22 2.40 -9.41
N GLN A 79 4.15 1.63 -9.98
CA GLN A 79 3.87 0.74 -11.11
C GLN A 79 2.83 -0.34 -10.75
N THR A 80 2.93 -0.92 -9.56
CA THR A 80 1.99 -1.94 -9.09
C THR A 80 0.58 -1.37 -8.91
N ALA A 81 0.45 -0.16 -8.40
CA ALA A 81 -0.83 0.54 -8.31
C ALA A 81 -1.49 0.69 -9.68
N LEU A 82 -0.73 1.11 -10.69
CA LEU A 82 -1.22 1.26 -12.07
C LEU A 82 -1.64 -0.06 -12.72
N VAL A 83 -0.90 -1.13 -12.45
CA VAL A 83 -1.26 -2.46 -12.96
C VAL A 83 -2.56 -2.96 -12.33
N ARG A 84 -2.71 -2.79 -11.01
CA ARG A 84 -3.91 -3.23 -10.28
C ARG A 84 -5.16 -2.40 -10.61
N THR A 85 -5.00 -1.12 -10.92
CA THR A 85 -6.11 -0.23 -11.26
C THR A 85 -6.43 -0.18 -12.74
N GLN A 86 -5.60 -0.79 -13.59
CA GLN A 86 -5.72 -0.76 -15.06
C GLN A 86 -5.79 0.66 -15.64
N LEU A 87 -5.13 1.61 -14.99
CA LEU A 87 -5.10 3.00 -15.41
C LEU A 87 -3.92 3.29 -16.35
N LYS A 88 -4.03 4.35 -17.15
CA LYS A 88 -3.00 4.78 -18.11
C LYS A 88 -1.77 5.33 -17.37
N ARG A 89 -0.59 4.75 -17.65
CA ARG A 89 0.69 5.15 -17.03
C ARG A 89 1.06 6.60 -17.31
N SER A 90 0.81 7.09 -18.53
CA SER A 90 1.16 8.44 -18.96
C SER A 90 0.53 9.54 -18.11
N VAL A 91 -0.65 9.29 -17.56
CA VAL A 91 -1.40 10.27 -16.76
C VAL A 91 -1.11 10.14 -15.27
N LEU A 92 -1.03 8.91 -14.76
CA LEU A 92 -1.12 8.67 -13.31
C LEU A 92 0.17 8.19 -12.64
N LEU A 93 1.21 7.82 -13.41
CA LEU A 93 2.47 7.37 -12.81
C LEU A 93 3.08 8.45 -11.90
N ILE A 94 3.20 9.68 -12.40
CA ILE A 94 3.80 10.79 -11.64
C ILE A 94 2.96 11.15 -10.42
N PRO A 95 1.62 11.35 -10.49
CA PRO A 95 0.79 11.58 -9.33
C PRO A 95 0.96 10.55 -8.21
N ILE A 96 0.94 9.27 -8.57
CA ILE A 96 1.06 8.18 -7.60
C ILE A 96 2.46 8.15 -6.98
N THR A 97 3.51 8.24 -7.81
CA THR A 97 4.90 8.18 -7.35
C THR A 97 5.23 9.35 -6.44
N VAL A 98 4.80 10.56 -6.80
CA VAL A 98 4.99 11.77 -5.97
C VAL A 98 4.18 11.65 -4.67
N GLY A 99 2.92 11.19 -4.74
CA GLY A 99 2.11 10.97 -3.54
C GLY A 99 2.75 9.97 -2.57
N PHE A 100 3.32 8.88 -3.09
CA PHE A 100 4.02 7.88 -2.27
C PHE A 100 5.31 8.44 -1.70
N LEU A 101 6.14 9.08 -2.53
CA LEU A 101 7.44 9.62 -2.10
C LEU A 101 7.27 10.69 -1.01
N CYS A 102 6.42 11.69 -1.25
CA CYS A 102 6.19 12.75 -0.27
C CYS A 102 5.67 12.19 1.06
N SER A 103 4.71 11.27 1.01
CA SER A 103 4.10 10.74 2.22
C SER A 103 5.04 9.84 3.01
N VAL A 104 5.79 8.96 2.33
CA VAL A 104 6.71 8.07 3.01
C VAL A 104 7.90 8.82 3.59
N VAL A 105 8.39 9.84 2.90
CA VAL A 105 9.49 10.67 3.40
C VAL A 105 9.05 11.49 4.60
N LEU A 106 7.91 12.20 4.51
CA LEU A 106 7.40 13.02 5.61
C LEU A 106 7.12 12.18 6.86
N VAL A 107 6.33 11.13 6.72
CA VAL A 107 5.90 10.32 7.87
C VAL A 107 7.02 9.41 8.36
N GLY A 108 7.82 8.84 7.45
CA GLY A 108 8.93 7.96 7.80
C GLY A 108 10.04 8.69 8.53
N ILE A 109 10.46 9.86 8.05
CA ILE A 109 11.49 10.67 8.72
C ILE A 109 10.97 11.21 10.07
N TYR A 110 9.71 11.65 10.13
CA TYR A 110 9.09 12.06 11.39
C TYR A 110 9.15 10.92 12.42
N PHE A 111 8.78 9.72 12.02
CA PHE A 111 8.75 8.58 12.93
C PHE A 111 10.15 8.17 13.39
N ILE A 112 11.09 8.01 12.46
CA ILE A 112 12.44 7.54 12.79
C ILE A 112 13.24 8.62 13.54
N GLY A 113 13.13 9.89 13.11
CA GLY A 113 13.92 10.98 13.68
C GLY A 113 13.35 11.54 14.98
N ILE A 114 12.02 11.71 15.07
CA ILE A 114 11.40 12.39 16.22
C ILE A 114 10.88 11.38 17.25
N VAL A 115 10.21 10.29 16.79
CA VAL A 115 9.58 9.35 17.71
C VAL A 115 10.56 8.30 18.21
N LEU A 116 11.35 7.70 17.32
CA LEU A 116 12.36 6.71 17.70
C LEU A 116 13.67 7.34 18.17
N GLN A 117 13.94 8.59 17.79
CA GLN A 117 15.15 9.35 18.17
C GLN A 117 16.44 8.56 17.89
N LEU A 118 16.51 7.94 16.73
CA LEU A 118 17.69 7.18 16.33
C LEU A 118 18.83 8.13 15.93
N ASP A 119 20.03 7.87 16.44
CA ASP A 119 21.24 8.63 16.06
C ASP A 119 21.52 8.56 14.55
N ASN A 120 21.22 7.42 13.93
CA ASN A 120 21.30 7.22 12.49
C ASN A 120 19.92 6.92 11.90
N ILE A 121 19.29 7.96 11.34
CA ILE A 121 17.96 7.88 10.71
C ILE A 121 17.94 6.85 9.54
N PHE A 122 19.06 6.67 8.85
CA PHE A 122 19.19 5.79 7.70
C PHE A 122 19.63 4.37 8.06
N SER A 123 19.58 3.97 9.34
CA SER A 123 19.90 2.60 9.75
C SER A 123 19.01 1.60 9.02
N ALA A 124 19.61 0.69 8.23
CA ALA A 124 18.91 -0.25 7.38
C ALA A 124 17.88 -1.11 8.13
N GLN A 125 18.19 -1.45 9.38
CA GLN A 125 17.37 -2.31 10.24
C GLN A 125 15.98 -1.69 10.56
N TYR A 126 15.91 -0.36 10.67
CA TYR A 126 14.66 0.35 10.92
C TYR A 126 14.09 0.97 9.66
N PHE A 127 14.95 1.61 8.87
CA PHE A 127 14.55 2.36 7.69
C PHE A 127 13.82 1.50 6.67
N ILE A 128 14.39 0.37 6.26
CA ILE A 128 13.82 -0.47 5.19
C ILE A 128 12.49 -1.12 5.61
N PRO A 129 12.38 -1.78 6.79
CA PRO A 129 11.12 -2.38 7.20
C PRO A 129 9.99 -1.36 7.42
N ILE A 130 10.27 -0.22 8.05
CA ILE A 130 9.27 0.83 8.30
C ILE A 130 8.73 1.37 6.98
N PHE A 131 9.62 1.74 6.05
CA PHE A 131 9.23 2.23 4.74
C PHE A 131 8.48 1.16 3.93
N GLY A 132 8.85 -0.12 4.07
CA GLY A 132 8.13 -1.24 3.46
C GLY A 132 6.70 -1.38 3.95
N ILE A 133 6.48 -1.28 5.26
CA ILE A 133 5.13 -1.32 5.86
C ILE A 133 4.28 -0.13 5.38
N LEU A 134 4.85 1.08 5.38
CA LEU A 134 4.17 2.28 4.87
C LEU A 134 3.76 2.10 3.41
N MET A 135 4.69 1.64 2.55
CA MET A 135 4.45 1.41 1.12
C MET A 135 3.33 0.40 0.87
N GLY A 136 3.32 -0.73 1.60
CA GLY A 136 2.31 -1.76 1.44
C GLY A 136 0.89 -1.26 1.76
N ASN A 137 0.75 -0.49 2.84
CA ASN A 137 -0.54 0.08 3.24
C ASN A 137 -0.98 1.21 2.30
N MET A 138 -0.07 2.12 1.93
CA MET A 138 -0.34 3.18 0.97
C MET A 138 -0.75 2.63 -0.40
N LEU A 139 -0.08 1.57 -0.88
CA LEU A 139 -0.42 0.91 -2.13
C LEU A 139 -1.86 0.38 -2.09
N SER A 140 -2.23 -0.33 -1.04
CA SER A 140 -3.57 -0.92 -0.90
C SER A 140 -4.66 0.17 -0.86
N SER A 141 -4.47 1.20 -0.04
CA SER A 141 -5.41 2.32 0.06
C SER A 141 -5.55 3.10 -1.25
N ASN A 142 -4.43 3.38 -1.94
CA ASN A 142 -4.45 4.11 -3.21
C ASN A 142 -5.08 3.30 -4.36
N VAL A 143 -4.91 1.98 -4.40
CA VAL A 143 -5.60 1.12 -5.38
C VAL A 143 -7.12 1.21 -5.22
N ILE A 144 -7.62 1.11 -3.99
CA ILE A 144 -9.05 1.26 -3.70
C ILE A 144 -9.52 2.69 -4.06
N ALA A 145 -8.74 3.69 -3.68
CA ALA A 145 -9.03 5.09 -3.91
C ALA A 145 -9.18 5.42 -5.40
N LEU A 146 -8.18 5.07 -6.19
CA LEU A 146 -8.17 5.35 -7.64
C LEU A 146 -9.27 4.61 -8.36
N ASN A 147 -9.52 3.34 -8.02
CA ASN A 147 -10.62 2.58 -8.59
C ASN A 147 -11.96 3.23 -8.24
N THR A 148 -12.18 3.62 -6.98
CA THR A 148 -13.42 4.27 -6.54
C THR A 148 -13.61 5.62 -7.21
N TYR A 149 -12.55 6.43 -7.30
CA TYR A 149 -12.60 7.76 -7.88
C TYR A 149 -12.99 7.73 -9.37
N TYR A 150 -12.24 6.98 -10.17
CA TYR A 150 -12.48 6.96 -11.62
C TYR A 150 -13.74 6.18 -11.99
N SER A 151 -14.06 5.10 -11.30
CA SER A 151 -15.32 4.38 -11.53
C SER A 151 -16.54 5.22 -11.10
N GLY A 152 -16.44 5.95 -10.00
CA GLY A 152 -17.46 6.86 -9.53
C GLY A 152 -17.72 7.99 -10.55
N LEU A 153 -16.68 8.69 -10.98
CA LEU A 153 -16.78 9.75 -11.98
C LEU A 153 -17.34 9.27 -13.31
N LYS A 154 -16.99 8.04 -13.74
CA LYS A 154 -17.50 7.45 -14.97
C LYS A 154 -18.97 7.08 -14.82
N ARG A 155 -19.37 6.48 -13.69
CA ARG A 155 -20.75 6.05 -13.44
C ARG A 155 -21.70 7.22 -13.26
N GLU A 156 -21.27 8.23 -12.51
CA GLU A 156 -22.10 9.38 -12.14
C GLU A 156 -21.65 10.66 -12.88
N GLN A 157 -21.30 10.51 -14.16
CA GLN A 157 -20.84 11.63 -15.00
C GLN A 157 -21.88 12.73 -15.13
N GLN A 158 -23.17 12.36 -15.12
CA GLN A 158 -24.27 13.33 -15.17
C GLN A 158 -24.29 14.21 -13.93
N LEU A 159 -24.13 13.64 -12.73
CA LEU A 159 -24.05 14.41 -11.49
C LEU A 159 -22.88 15.40 -11.52
N TYR A 160 -21.71 14.94 -11.95
CA TYR A 160 -20.55 15.81 -12.05
C TYR A 160 -20.78 17.00 -13.01
N ARG A 161 -21.35 16.74 -14.21
CA ARG A 161 -21.69 17.79 -15.17
C ARG A 161 -22.79 18.72 -14.68
N TYR A 162 -23.79 18.18 -13.97
CA TYR A 162 -24.87 18.98 -13.39
C TYR A 162 -24.32 19.98 -12.36
N LEU A 163 -23.40 19.56 -11.49
CA LEU A 163 -22.76 20.43 -10.52
C LEU A 163 -21.97 21.56 -11.21
N LEU A 164 -21.19 21.25 -12.22
CA LEU A 164 -20.46 22.26 -12.99
C LEU A 164 -21.41 23.22 -13.72
N GLY A 165 -22.49 22.72 -14.31
CA GLY A 165 -23.51 23.53 -14.99
C GLY A 165 -24.26 24.49 -14.06
N ASN A 166 -24.35 24.17 -12.78
CA ASN A 166 -24.91 25.05 -11.74
C ASN A 166 -23.88 25.99 -11.09
N GLY A 167 -22.70 26.12 -11.68
CA GLY A 167 -21.69 27.08 -11.24
C GLY A 167 -20.71 26.57 -10.17
N ALA A 168 -20.76 25.29 -9.81
CA ALA A 168 -19.79 24.72 -8.89
C ALA A 168 -18.38 24.72 -9.51
N THR A 169 -17.39 25.03 -8.70
CA THR A 169 -15.99 24.87 -9.08
C THR A 169 -15.66 23.40 -9.30
N ARG A 170 -14.56 23.10 -10.01
CA ARG A 170 -14.09 21.72 -10.21
C ARG A 170 -13.91 20.98 -8.88
N GLN A 171 -13.39 21.64 -7.85
CA GLN A 171 -13.16 21.04 -6.54
C GLN A 171 -14.47 20.68 -5.84
N GLU A 172 -15.46 21.57 -5.89
CA GLU A 172 -16.79 21.33 -5.34
C GLU A 172 -17.52 20.20 -6.08
N ALA A 173 -17.45 20.18 -7.41
CA ALA A 173 -18.02 19.10 -8.21
C ALA A 173 -17.37 17.72 -7.96
N GLN A 174 -16.11 17.69 -7.55
CA GLN A 174 -15.39 16.46 -7.20
C GLN A 174 -15.60 16.05 -5.72
N ALA A 175 -16.00 16.92 -4.84
CA ALA A 175 -16.11 16.67 -3.41
C ALA A 175 -16.95 15.42 -3.04
N PRO A 176 -18.11 15.15 -3.65
CA PRO A 176 -18.89 13.95 -3.37
C PRO A 176 -18.12 12.66 -3.70
N PHE A 177 -17.35 12.65 -4.78
CA PHE A 177 -16.54 11.52 -5.21
C PHE A 177 -15.35 11.30 -4.28
N ILE A 178 -14.66 12.38 -3.87
CA ILE A 178 -13.55 12.31 -2.91
C ILE A 178 -14.05 11.79 -1.56
N ARG A 179 -15.22 12.21 -1.10
CA ARG A 179 -15.82 11.69 0.12
C ARG A 179 -16.04 10.17 0.05
N GLN A 180 -16.58 9.65 -1.05
CA GLN A 180 -16.75 8.22 -1.25
C GLN A 180 -15.41 7.47 -1.31
N VAL A 181 -14.40 8.07 -1.92
CA VAL A 181 -13.04 7.54 -1.96
C VAL A 181 -12.47 7.36 -0.56
N ILE A 182 -12.53 8.39 0.28
CA ILE A 182 -12.04 8.34 1.66
C ILE A 182 -12.79 7.25 2.43
N ILE A 183 -14.11 7.22 2.39
CA ILE A 183 -14.92 6.22 3.08
C ILE A 183 -14.49 4.81 2.67
N LYS A 184 -14.46 4.50 1.37
CA LYS A 184 -14.16 3.14 0.89
C LYS A 184 -12.72 2.72 1.13
N SER A 185 -11.76 3.65 1.05
CA SER A 185 -10.34 3.33 1.24
C SER A 185 -9.96 3.14 2.71
N PHE A 186 -10.63 3.87 3.62
CA PHE A 186 -10.25 3.88 5.03
C PHE A 186 -11.15 3.04 5.93
N SER A 187 -12.39 2.72 5.52
CA SER A 187 -13.26 1.85 6.34
C SER A 187 -12.62 0.53 6.74
N PRO A 188 -11.92 -0.21 5.85
CA PRO A 188 -11.26 -1.45 6.24
C PRO A 188 -10.12 -1.22 7.24
N LEU A 189 -9.37 -0.13 7.07
CA LEU A 189 -8.26 0.21 7.97
C LEU A 189 -8.76 0.61 9.35
N ILE A 190 -9.82 1.43 9.41
CA ILE A 190 -10.48 1.82 10.67
C ILE A 190 -11.05 0.59 11.39
N ALA A 191 -11.70 -0.32 10.66
CA ALA A 191 -12.22 -1.55 11.22
C ALA A 191 -11.09 -2.42 11.82
N ASN A 192 -9.95 -2.55 11.13
CA ASN A 192 -8.78 -3.27 11.63
C ASN A 192 -8.21 -2.62 12.91
N ILE A 193 -8.14 -1.29 12.96
CA ILE A 193 -7.70 -0.56 14.17
C ILE A 193 -8.63 -0.85 15.34
N ALA A 194 -9.94 -0.84 15.12
CA ALA A 194 -10.94 -1.01 16.18
C ALA A 194 -10.91 -2.38 16.87
N VAL A 195 -10.50 -3.44 16.14
CA VAL A 195 -10.45 -4.81 16.70
C VAL A 195 -9.06 -5.23 17.16
N MET A 196 -8.06 -4.35 16.97
CA MET A 196 -6.67 -4.63 17.29
C MET A 196 -6.46 -4.75 18.80
N GLY A 197 -5.74 -5.79 19.20
CA GLY A 197 -5.45 -6.07 20.60
C GLY A 197 -6.52 -6.90 21.33
N LEU A 198 -7.76 -6.95 20.84
CA LEU A 198 -8.83 -7.77 21.39
C LEU A 198 -9.09 -9.03 20.55
N VAL A 199 -9.24 -8.85 19.26
CA VAL A 199 -9.59 -9.95 18.33
C VAL A 199 -8.40 -10.31 17.44
N ALA A 200 -7.60 -9.31 17.05
CA ALA A 200 -6.48 -9.50 16.14
C ALA A 200 -5.17 -9.03 16.78
N LEU A 201 -4.15 -9.89 16.75
CA LEU A 201 -2.77 -9.52 17.03
C LEU A 201 -2.04 -9.34 15.71
N PRO A 202 -1.45 -8.15 15.45
CA PRO A 202 -0.73 -7.90 14.21
C PRO A 202 0.52 -8.76 14.05
N GLY A 203 0.76 -9.24 12.82
CA GLY A 203 1.92 -10.11 12.53
C GLY A 203 3.27 -9.48 12.87
N THR A 204 3.41 -8.15 12.73
CA THR A 204 4.62 -7.42 13.12
C THR A 204 4.88 -7.49 14.63
N MET A 205 3.84 -7.32 15.45
CA MET A 205 3.93 -7.47 16.91
C MET A 205 4.28 -8.90 17.30
N ILE A 206 3.61 -9.89 16.69
CA ILE A 206 3.89 -11.31 16.93
C ILE A 206 5.34 -11.62 16.56
N GLY A 207 5.82 -11.15 15.42
CA GLY A 207 7.20 -11.34 14.99
C GLY A 207 8.23 -10.76 15.97
N GLN A 208 7.96 -9.59 16.54
CA GLN A 208 8.83 -8.99 17.57
C GLN A 208 8.85 -9.81 18.86
N ILE A 209 7.69 -10.26 19.33
CA ILE A 209 7.59 -11.08 20.56
C ILE A 209 8.29 -12.42 20.36
N LEU A 210 8.07 -13.10 19.25
CA LEU A 210 8.76 -14.35 18.92
C LEU A 210 10.26 -14.14 18.74
N GLY A 211 10.68 -12.96 18.24
CA GLY A 211 12.08 -12.56 18.13
C GLY A 211 12.76 -12.21 19.47
N GLY A 212 12.02 -12.28 20.59
CA GLY A 212 12.56 -12.08 21.93
C GLY A 212 12.32 -10.70 22.54
N SER A 213 11.61 -9.81 21.85
CA SER A 213 11.21 -8.51 22.43
C SER A 213 10.13 -8.70 23.48
N SER A 214 10.16 -7.87 24.54
CA SER A 214 9.08 -7.90 25.54
C SER A 214 7.74 -7.43 24.92
N PRO A 215 6.59 -8.00 25.34
CA PRO A 215 5.28 -7.61 24.86
C PRO A 215 5.02 -6.09 24.96
N ASN A 216 5.46 -5.46 26.05
CA ASN A 216 5.30 -4.01 26.26
C ASN A 216 6.02 -3.18 25.18
N VAL A 217 7.20 -3.59 24.75
CA VAL A 217 7.93 -2.93 23.67
C VAL A 217 7.21 -3.14 22.34
N ALA A 218 6.84 -4.39 22.05
CA ALA A 218 6.14 -4.75 20.81
C ALA A 218 4.79 -3.99 20.64
N ILE A 219 4.03 -3.81 21.73
CA ILE A 219 2.77 -3.05 21.74
C ILE A 219 3.02 -1.58 21.39
N LYS A 220 4.03 -0.94 21.97
CA LYS A 220 4.34 0.48 21.67
C LYS A 220 4.71 0.68 20.20
N TYR A 221 5.57 -0.20 19.65
CA TYR A 221 5.91 -0.17 18.23
C TYR A 221 4.67 -0.37 17.36
N GLN A 222 3.81 -1.33 17.71
CA GLN A 222 2.62 -1.61 16.93
C GLN A 222 1.62 -0.45 16.92
N MET A 223 1.38 0.20 18.07
CA MET A 223 0.53 1.40 18.14
C MET A 223 1.06 2.49 17.21
N MET A 224 2.37 2.75 17.26
CA MET A 224 2.97 3.77 16.39
C MET A 224 2.94 3.39 14.92
N ILE A 225 3.20 2.12 14.57
CA ILE A 225 3.08 1.62 13.19
C ILE A 225 1.67 1.86 12.64
N MET A 226 0.63 1.67 13.44
CA MET A 226 -0.74 1.93 13.00
C MET A 226 -1.00 3.41 12.77
N VAL A 227 -0.53 4.28 13.65
CA VAL A 227 -0.66 5.73 13.51
C VAL A 227 0.04 6.21 12.23
N ILE A 228 1.30 5.81 12.03
CA ILE A 228 2.07 6.26 10.86
C ILE A 228 1.52 5.68 9.55
N THR A 229 1.04 4.44 9.53
CA THR A 229 0.44 3.85 8.33
C THR A 229 -0.88 4.51 7.98
N PHE A 230 -1.72 4.83 8.96
CA PHE A 230 -2.96 5.57 8.75
C PHE A 230 -2.67 6.96 8.17
N THR A 231 -1.76 7.70 8.80
CA THR A 231 -1.36 9.05 8.37
C THR A 231 -0.73 9.06 6.99
N ALA A 232 0.25 8.17 6.73
CA ALA A 232 0.91 8.08 5.43
C ALA A 232 -0.06 7.69 4.31
N SER A 233 -0.99 6.77 4.58
CA SER A 233 -2.00 6.36 3.60
C SER A 233 -2.95 7.52 3.26
N MET A 234 -3.37 8.31 4.25
CA MET A 234 -4.23 9.48 4.04
C MET A 234 -3.49 10.56 3.22
N LEU A 235 -2.29 10.93 3.64
CA LEU A 235 -1.47 11.93 2.92
C LEU A 235 -1.22 11.50 1.47
N SER A 236 -0.78 10.26 1.27
CA SER A 236 -0.52 9.70 -0.04
C SER A 236 -1.76 9.75 -0.94
N LEU A 237 -2.92 9.35 -0.41
CA LEU A 237 -4.20 9.38 -1.12
C LEU A 237 -4.56 10.80 -1.54
N MET A 238 -4.51 11.76 -0.61
CA MET A 238 -4.89 13.16 -0.88
C MET A 238 -3.96 13.81 -1.90
N ILE A 239 -2.64 13.61 -1.79
CA ILE A 239 -1.67 14.12 -2.77
C ILE A 239 -1.90 13.46 -4.13
N THR A 240 -2.05 12.13 -4.16
CA THR A 240 -2.28 11.39 -5.41
C THR A 240 -3.54 11.86 -6.13
N ILE A 241 -4.69 11.98 -5.44
CA ILE A 241 -5.94 12.44 -6.05
C ILE A 241 -5.83 13.89 -6.48
N SER A 242 -5.25 14.77 -5.68
CA SER A 242 -5.07 16.18 -6.04
C SER A 242 -4.25 16.34 -7.33
N LEU A 243 -3.13 15.63 -7.44
CA LEU A 243 -2.30 15.66 -8.66
C LEU A 243 -2.95 14.92 -9.84
N ALA A 244 -3.61 13.80 -9.56
CA ALA A 244 -4.31 13.02 -10.57
C ALA A 244 -5.48 13.79 -11.16
N SER A 245 -6.27 14.49 -10.34
CA SER A 245 -7.39 15.30 -10.81
C SER A 245 -6.95 16.46 -11.74
N ARG A 246 -5.76 17.03 -11.50
CA ARG A 246 -5.21 18.08 -12.39
C ARG A 246 -4.84 17.55 -13.78
N ARG A 247 -4.45 16.26 -13.88
CA ARG A 247 -3.98 15.64 -15.13
C ARG A 247 -5.03 14.84 -15.87
N SER A 248 -6.13 14.50 -15.20
CA SER A 248 -7.18 13.63 -15.73
C SER A 248 -8.35 14.37 -16.36
N PHE A 249 -8.36 15.71 -16.32
CA PHE A 249 -9.40 16.52 -16.90
C PHE A 249 -8.82 17.51 -17.90
N ASP A 250 -9.61 17.79 -18.94
CA ASP A 250 -9.29 18.85 -19.91
C ASP A 250 -9.60 20.25 -19.35
N ALA A 251 -9.35 21.27 -20.16
CA ALA A 251 -9.61 22.67 -19.81
C ALA A 251 -11.11 22.94 -19.53
N TYR A 252 -11.99 22.16 -20.14
CA TYR A 252 -13.46 22.28 -20.00
C TYR A 252 -14.03 21.42 -18.86
N GLY A 253 -13.18 20.78 -18.05
CA GLY A 253 -13.61 19.94 -16.96
C GLY A 253 -14.10 18.55 -17.36
N LYS A 254 -13.91 18.13 -18.63
CA LYS A 254 -14.27 16.79 -19.08
C LYS A 254 -13.21 15.78 -18.65
N LEU A 255 -13.65 14.65 -18.09
CA LEU A 255 -12.74 13.54 -17.73
C LEU A 255 -12.12 12.94 -19.00
N LEU A 256 -10.81 12.92 -19.07
CA LEU A 256 -10.03 12.26 -20.12
C LEU A 256 -10.17 10.73 -19.99
N GLU A 257 -9.86 10.03 -21.05
CA GLU A 257 -9.86 8.57 -21.03
C GLU A 257 -8.60 8.03 -20.31
N VAL A 258 -8.77 7.78 -18.99
CA VAL A 258 -7.68 7.35 -18.08
C VAL A 258 -7.60 5.84 -17.90
N THR A 259 -8.60 5.07 -18.34
CA THR A 259 -8.60 3.61 -18.28
C THR A 259 -7.89 3.03 -19.50
N LYS A 260 -7.17 1.92 -19.30
CA LYS A 260 -6.67 1.14 -20.44
C LYS A 260 -7.84 0.42 -21.11
N GLU A 261 -7.81 0.35 -22.42
CA GLU A 261 -8.73 -0.53 -23.15
C GLU A 261 -8.51 -1.99 -22.69
N PRO A 262 -9.59 -2.76 -22.49
CA PRO A 262 -9.45 -4.18 -22.22
C PRO A 262 -8.64 -4.82 -23.35
N ARG A 263 -7.54 -5.49 -23.02
CA ARG A 263 -6.83 -6.33 -24.00
C ARG A 263 -7.81 -7.37 -24.53
N LYS A 264 -8.14 -7.29 -25.82
CA LYS A 264 -8.86 -8.32 -26.54
C LYS A 264 -8.14 -9.66 -26.46
#